data_58a70bba36a59389e8f4c6a2aba0beb0
#
_entry.id   58a70bba36a59389e8f4c6a2aba0beb0
#
_cell.length_a   1.000
_cell.length_b   1.000
_cell.length_c   1.000
_cell.angle_alpha   90.00
_cell.angle_beta   90.00
_cell.angle_gamma   90.00
#
_symmetry.space_group_name_H-M   'P 1'
#
loop_
_entity.id
_entity.type
_entity.pdbx_description
1 polymer ?
#
loop_
_entity_poly.entity_id
_entity_poly.type
_entity_poly.pdbx_seq_one_letter_code
_entity_poly.pdbx_strand_id
1 'polypeptide(L)'
;MKFSRSVPAAAGLATAVACSVPAGRALAKSLLLADGAASCCAALSAAGLANVLTPGSAAYEDRTKSYWSITSQLTPWCIVQPTTPEEVALAVTTLVQQTTCQFAVRSGGHFIWPANNIEDGVTIDLGLMSGTVYDAENKVARISPGSRWGGVYGALEPHGMTVPGGRASTVGVAGFLNGGGNSFYSARKGFACDNVVNFEVVLANGTIINANANENADLYQAMKGGQSNFGIVTRFDMQAFESPPLWGGVLQLNKTATAEAIDAHVAWVDSHNNNTDDSAIVFWTYQPALKDTVIVTSLVDTVGKASPPALDKFLAMAHDGQNLSSTLRVATHKELTDELEQPAGYRDIWWTGTIKNDRRVYEKMLSLHDELTSFMAAQSPDGDFVTQAMFQSIPTVFSQHSRERGGNVLGLDRNGENVIMLLFTLAVKGEDQERVAREQVRRWGDSTMDFARSVGANVEWQYINYAYDYQDPLTSYGEANVAKIQTAANKYDPTGVFQTRSPRGFKIGNRSGYSWGNV
;
A
#
# COMPACT_ATOMS: atom_id res chain seq x y z
N MET A 1 -72.79 13.85 38.82
CA MET A 1 -73.27 14.65 37.67
C MET A 1 -72.30 14.44 36.50
N LYS A 2 -72.83 13.88 35.43
CA LYS A 2 -72.12 13.63 34.15
C LYS A 2 -71.95 14.92 33.37
N PHE A 3 -70.82 15.22 32.81
CA PHE A 3 -70.72 15.94 31.54
C PHE A 3 -69.61 15.33 30.67
N SER A 4 -70.11 14.70 29.62
CA SER A 4 -69.36 14.25 28.43
C SER A 4 -69.06 15.47 27.59
N ARG A 5 -67.82 15.59 27.05
CA ARG A 5 -67.52 16.41 25.88
C ARG A 5 -66.70 15.60 24.90
N SER A 6 -67.31 15.26 23.82
CA SER A 6 -66.76 14.73 22.59
C SER A 6 -65.92 15.78 21.85
N VAL A 7 -64.72 15.39 21.37
CA VAL A 7 -63.90 16.17 20.47
C VAL A 7 -63.87 15.45 19.10
N PRO A 8 -64.12 16.13 17.99
CA PRO A 8 -64.16 15.50 16.66
C PRO A 8 -62.75 15.21 16.13
N ALA A 9 -62.58 14.04 15.51
CA ALA A 9 -61.40 13.62 14.78
C ALA A 9 -61.25 14.44 13.49
N ALA A 10 -60.16 15.15 13.35
CA ALA A 10 -59.72 15.75 12.10
C ALA A 10 -58.89 14.72 11.35
N ALA A 11 -59.41 14.26 10.20
CA ALA A 11 -58.70 13.45 9.23
C ALA A 11 -57.69 14.32 8.48
N GLY A 12 -56.41 14.19 8.81
CA GLY A 12 -55.31 14.78 8.03
C GLY A 12 -54.99 13.90 6.82
N LEU A 13 -55.24 14.36 5.63
CA LEU A 13 -54.70 13.79 4.38
C LEU A 13 -53.18 13.99 4.39
N ALA A 14 -52.43 12.92 4.56
CA ALA A 14 -50.99 12.90 4.27
C ALA A 14 -50.82 12.76 2.75
N THR A 15 -50.56 13.87 2.07
CA THR A 15 -50.05 13.84 0.70
C THR A 15 -48.60 13.37 0.71
N ALA A 16 -48.38 12.12 0.30
CA ALA A 16 -47.06 11.61 -0.01
C ALA A 16 -46.56 12.32 -1.29
N VAL A 17 -45.60 13.25 -1.10
CA VAL A 17 -44.84 13.80 -2.22
C VAL A 17 -43.83 12.73 -2.61
N ALA A 18 -44.16 11.95 -3.65
CA ALA A 18 -43.21 11.09 -4.31
C ALA A 18 -42.18 11.98 -5.04
N CYS A 19 -40.96 12.07 -4.51
CA CYS A 19 -39.83 12.67 -5.22
C CYS A 19 -39.46 11.73 -6.38
N SER A 20 -40.10 11.92 -7.52
CA SER A 20 -39.70 11.29 -8.78
C SER A 20 -38.39 11.95 -9.25
N VAL A 21 -37.25 11.29 -9.04
CA VAL A 21 -36.03 11.66 -9.75
C VAL A 21 -36.30 11.53 -11.24
N PRO A 22 -36.07 12.57 -12.05
CA PRO A 22 -36.47 12.50 -13.46
C PRO A 22 -35.60 11.47 -14.17
N ALA A 23 -36.21 10.43 -14.73
CA ALA A 23 -35.58 9.39 -15.55
C ALA A 23 -34.70 9.98 -16.68
N GLY A 24 -34.94 11.22 -17.09
CA GLY A 24 -34.11 11.94 -18.05
C GLY A 24 -32.69 12.28 -17.60
N ARG A 25 -32.42 12.46 -16.30
CA ARG A 25 -31.06 12.71 -15.81
C ARG A 25 -30.20 11.45 -15.81
N ALA A 26 -30.79 10.30 -15.49
CA ALA A 26 -30.10 9.01 -15.52
C ALA A 26 -29.78 8.58 -16.97
N LEU A 27 -30.73 8.78 -17.90
CA LEU A 27 -30.51 8.52 -19.34
C LEU A 27 -29.43 9.45 -19.94
N ALA A 28 -29.45 10.74 -19.62
CA ALA A 28 -28.46 11.70 -20.11
C ALA A 28 -27.08 11.41 -19.56
N LYS A 29 -26.97 11.01 -18.30
CA LYS A 29 -25.70 10.58 -17.70
C LYS A 29 -25.17 9.29 -18.36
N SER A 30 -26.04 8.31 -18.62
CA SER A 30 -25.69 7.06 -19.32
C SER A 30 -25.23 7.29 -20.76
N LEU A 31 -25.88 8.20 -21.52
CA LEU A 31 -25.49 8.54 -22.89
C LEU A 31 -24.15 9.31 -22.92
N LEU A 32 -23.95 10.27 -22.02
CA LEU A 32 -22.66 11.00 -21.91
C LEU A 32 -21.52 10.10 -21.50
N LEU A 33 -21.75 9.11 -20.63
CA LEU A 33 -20.74 8.12 -20.25
C LEU A 33 -20.42 7.16 -21.40
N ALA A 34 -21.41 6.74 -22.17
CA ALA A 34 -21.22 5.88 -23.35
C ALA A 34 -20.43 6.60 -24.47
N ASP A 35 -20.72 7.87 -24.72
CA ASP A 35 -19.97 8.70 -25.67
C ASP A 35 -18.54 8.96 -25.19
N GLY A 36 -18.34 9.19 -23.89
CA GLY A 36 -17.03 9.35 -23.26
C GLY A 36 -16.19 8.08 -23.36
N ALA A 37 -16.74 6.93 -23.01
CA ALA A 37 -16.08 5.63 -23.10
C ALA A 37 -15.64 5.32 -24.54
N ALA A 38 -16.56 5.48 -25.51
CA ALA A 38 -16.27 5.23 -26.92
C ALA A 38 -15.19 6.17 -27.44
N SER A 39 -15.21 7.46 -27.08
CA SER A 39 -14.26 8.45 -27.58
C SER A 39 -12.84 8.24 -27.03
N CYS A 40 -12.67 7.91 -25.74
CA CYS A 40 -11.34 7.78 -25.11
C CYS A 40 -10.60 6.52 -25.58
N CYS A 41 -11.28 5.39 -25.58
CA CYS A 41 -10.70 4.13 -26.02
C CYS A 41 -10.42 4.12 -27.53
N ALA A 42 -11.32 4.72 -28.33
CA ALA A 42 -11.12 4.90 -29.77
C ALA A 42 -9.94 5.83 -30.06
N ALA A 43 -9.75 6.92 -29.30
CA ALA A 43 -8.62 7.83 -29.48
C ALA A 43 -7.28 7.12 -29.23
N LEU A 44 -7.18 6.27 -28.19
CA LEU A 44 -5.98 5.47 -27.92
C LEU A 44 -5.67 4.50 -29.05
N SER A 45 -6.68 3.79 -29.57
CA SER A 45 -6.51 2.88 -30.70
C SER A 45 -6.14 3.64 -31.99
N ALA A 46 -6.79 4.79 -32.24
CA ALA A 46 -6.49 5.63 -33.41
C ALA A 46 -5.08 6.26 -33.35
N ALA A 47 -4.56 6.50 -32.14
CA ALA A 47 -3.19 6.94 -31.95
C ALA A 47 -2.14 5.85 -32.24
N GLY A 48 -2.55 4.60 -32.47
CA GLY A 48 -1.67 3.49 -32.82
C GLY A 48 -1.29 2.57 -31.65
N LEU A 49 -1.92 2.73 -30.46
CA LEU A 49 -1.69 1.82 -29.34
C LEU A 49 -2.38 0.46 -29.62
N ALA A 50 -1.59 -0.59 -29.69
CA ALA A 50 -2.06 -1.91 -30.12
C ALA A 50 -2.85 -2.65 -29.01
N ASN A 51 -2.46 -2.48 -27.76
CA ASN A 51 -3.00 -3.23 -26.61
C ASN A 51 -4.05 -2.41 -25.87
N VAL A 52 -5.20 -2.16 -26.51
CA VAL A 52 -6.36 -1.52 -25.87
C VAL A 52 -7.44 -2.58 -25.62
N LEU A 53 -7.56 -3.01 -24.37
CA LEU A 53 -8.50 -4.03 -23.93
C LEU A 53 -9.84 -3.39 -23.59
N THR A 54 -10.94 -3.93 -24.11
CA THR A 54 -12.29 -3.44 -23.87
C THR A 54 -13.16 -4.46 -23.15
N PRO A 55 -14.18 -4.03 -22.40
CA PRO A 55 -15.15 -4.92 -21.75
C PRO A 55 -15.70 -5.98 -22.71
N GLY A 56 -15.86 -7.21 -22.19
CA GLY A 56 -16.33 -8.35 -22.97
C GLY A 56 -15.24 -9.14 -23.68
N SER A 57 -13.99 -8.66 -23.72
CA SER A 57 -12.85 -9.47 -24.17
C SER A 57 -12.26 -10.29 -23.01
N ALA A 58 -11.84 -11.54 -23.28
CA ALA A 58 -11.24 -12.39 -22.26
C ALA A 58 -10.03 -11.74 -21.58
N ALA A 59 -9.17 -11.08 -22.35
CA ALA A 59 -7.99 -10.39 -21.83
C ALA A 59 -8.35 -9.24 -20.87
N TYR A 60 -9.44 -8.50 -21.15
CA TYR A 60 -9.93 -7.45 -20.25
C TYR A 60 -10.44 -8.05 -18.93
N GLU A 61 -11.28 -9.09 -19.01
CA GLU A 61 -11.85 -9.75 -17.83
C GLU A 61 -10.76 -10.37 -16.94
N ASP A 62 -9.79 -11.07 -17.55
CA ASP A 62 -8.66 -11.65 -16.82
C ASP A 62 -7.83 -10.56 -16.15
N ARG A 63 -7.59 -9.46 -16.87
CA ARG A 63 -6.78 -8.37 -16.33
C ARG A 63 -7.47 -7.62 -15.19
N THR A 64 -8.78 -7.41 -15.29
CA THR A 64 -9.60 -6.80 -14.24
C THR A 64 -9.59 -7.66 -12.97
N LYS A 65 -9.71 -8.99 -13.09
CA LYS A 65 -9.70 -9.92 -11.96
C LYS A 65 -8.32 -10.13 -11.33
N SER A 66 -7.24 -9.68 -11.96
CA SER A 66 -5.86 -9.91 -11.50
C SER A 66 -5.35 -8.90 -10.48
N TYR A 67 -6.20 -8.03 -9.91
CA TYR A 67 -5.86 -7.22 -8.74
C TYR A 67 -5.81 -8.12 -7.49
N TRP A 68 -4.89 -7.79 -6.58
CA TRP A 68 -4.71 -8.58 -5.36
C TRP A 68 -5.95 -8.50 -4.45
N SER A 69 -6.45 -7.29 -4.19
CA SER A 69 -7.71 -7.09 -3.46
C SER A 69 -8.91 -6.94 -4.40
N ILE A 70 -10.02 -7.61 -4.07
CA ILE A 70 -11.27 -7.50 -4.82
C ILE A 70 -11.79 -6.05 -4.83
N THR A 71 -11.58 -5.30 -3.76
CA THR A 71 -11.97 -3.88 -3.66
C THR A 71 -11.39 -3.03 -4.81
N SER A 72 -10.23 -3.43 -5.36
CA SER A 72 -9.57 -2.73 -6.48
C SER A 72 -10.00 -3.22 -7.88
N GLN A 73 -10.87 -4.22 -7.98
CA GLN A 73 -11.33 -4.81 -9.24
C GLN A 73 -12.47 -3.98 -9.87
N LEU A 74 -12.21 -2.70 -10.17
CA LEU A 74 -13.13 -1.84 -10.89
C LEU A 74 -13.13 -2.15 -12.40
N THR A 75 -14.17 -1.72 -13.10
CA THR A 75 -14.40 -1.94 -14.54
C THR A 75 -14.15 -0.65 -15.34
N PRO A 76 -12.89 -0.30 -15.69
CA PRO A 76 -12.60 0.88 -16.51
C PRO A 76 -13.22 0.77 -17.90
N TRP A 77 -13.43 1.90 -18.56
CA TRP A 77 -13.92 1.91 -19.94
C TRP A 77 -13.04 1.11 -20.90
N CYS A 78 -11.74 1.18 -20.72
CA CYS A 78 -10.75 0.28 -21.31
C CYS A 78 -9.47 0.26 -20.49
N ILE A 79 -8.63 -0.74 -20.78
CA ILE A 79 -7.29 -0.87 -20.24
C ILE A 79 -6.33 -0.74 -21.41
N VAL A 80 -5.41 0.24 -21.37
CA VAL A 80 -4.32 0.35 -22.34
C VAL A 80 -3.05 -0.21 -21.72
N GLN A 81 -2.38 -1.13 -22.42
CA GLN A 81 -1.17 -1.80 -21.96
C GLN A 81 0.02 -1.42 -22.84
N PRO A 82 0.72 -0.31 -22.54
CA PRO A 82 1.94 0.07 -23.23
C PRO A 82 3.07 -0.94 -22.95
N THR A 83 3.98 -1.08 -23.93
CA THR A 83 5.14 -1.95 -23.88
C THR A 83 6.45 -1.19 -23.81
N THR A 84 6.43 0.11 -24.13
CA THR A 84 7.62 0.99 -24.13
C THR A 84 7.31 2.33 -23.44
N PRO A 85 8.34 3.08 -23.02
CA PRO A 85 8.17 4.44 -22.50
C PRO A 85 7.49 5.38 -23.50
N GLU A 86 7.74 5.22 -24.81
CA GLU A 86 7.14 6.02 -25.88
C GLU A 86 5.64 5.74 -26.01
N GLU A 87 5.22 4.48 -25.83
CA GLU A 87 3.80 4.12 -25.80
C GLU A 87 3.10 4.67 -24.54
N VAL A 88 3.79 4.75 -23.40
CA VAL A 88 3.28 5.43 -22.20
C VAL A 88 3.10 6.93 -22.50
N ALA A 89 4.10 7.56 -23.12
CA ALA A 89 4.04 8.97 -23.52
C ALA A 89 2.88 9.22 -24.50
N LEU A 90 2.70 8.35 -25.47
CA LEU A 90 1.60 8.41 -26.44
C LEU A 90 0.23 8.25 -25.75
N ALA A 91 0.09 7.31 -24.82
CA ALA A 91 -1.15 7.12 -24.07
C ALA A 91 -1.51 8.37 -23.23
N VAL A 92 -0.55 8.91 -22.49
CA VAL A 92 -0.74 10.11 -21.67
C VAL A 92 -1.10 11.32 -22.54
N THR A 93 -0.34 11.59 -23.60
CA THR A 93 -0.58 12.75 -24.47
C THR A 93 -1.90 12.63 -25.21
N THR A 94 -2.30 11.45 -25.67
CA THR A 94 -3.61 11.22 -26.30
C THR A 94 -4.74 11.52 -25.30
N LEU A 95 -4.68 10.98 -24.09
CA LEU A 95 -5.71 11.23 -23.07
C LEU A 95 -5.78 12.70 -22.67
N VAL A 96 -4.64 13.37 -22.53
CA VAL A 96 -4.56 14.76 -22.05
C VAL A 96 -4.96 15.77 -23.12
N GLN A 97 -4.51 15.59 -24.37
CA GLN A 97 -4.66 16.58 -25.44
C GLN A 97 -5.89 16.36 -26.31
N GLN A 98 -6.32 15.10 -26.50
CA GLN A 98 -7.41 14.77 -27.43
C GLN A 98 -8.72 14.41 -26.74
N THR A 99 -8.71 14.23 -25.40
CA THR A 99 -9.89 13.82 -24.64
C THR A 99 -10.03 14.62 -23.35
N THR A 100 -11.15 14.42 -22.65
CA THR A 100 -11.36 14.91 -21.27
C THR A 100 -11.34 13.78 -20.24
N CYS A 101 -10.91 12.58 -20.62
CA CYS A 101 -11.02 11.37 -19.81
C CYS A 101 -10.08 11.36 -18.60
N GLN A 102 -10.59 10.89 -17.49
CA GLN A 102 -9.75 10.56 -16.34
C GLN A 102 -9.05 9.21 -16.57
N PHE A 103 -7.94 9.02 -15.89
CA PHE A 103 -7.22 7.76 -15.96
C PHE A 103 -6.61 7.38 -14.61
N ALA A 104 -6.33 6.09 -14.46
CA ALA A 104 -5.52 5.56 -13.37
C ALA A 104 -4.30 4.85 -13.96
N VAL A 105 -3.24 4.70 -13.14
CA VAL A 105 -2.02 4.01 -13.55
C VAL A 105 -1.82 2.77 -12.69
N ARG A 106 -1.69 1.61 -13.33
CA ARG A 106 -1.48 0.33 -12.68
C ARG A 106 -0.08 -0.22 -12.95
N SER A 107 0.62 -0.63 -11.90
CA SER A 107 1.82 -1.47 -11.93
C SER A 107 1.45 -2.91 -11.53
N GLY A 108 1.87 -3.40 -10.36
CA GLY A 108 1.54 -4.75 -9.88
C GLY A 108 0.10 -4.98 -9.45
N GLY A 109 -0.72 -3.93 -9.23
CA GLY A 109 -2.11 -4.08 -8.83
C GLY A 109 -2.31 -4.61 -7.41
N HIS A 110 -1.43 -4.24 -6.47
CA HIS A 110 -1.43 -4.74 -5.09
C HIS A 110 -2.03 -3.74 -4.08
N PHE A 111 -2.70 -2.69 -4.55
CA PHE A 111 -3.34 -1.72 -3.66
C PHE A 111 -4.66 -2.28 -3.08
N ILE A 112 -4.95 -1.95 -1.84
CA ILE A 112 -6.11 -2.44 -1.07
C ILE A 112 -7.39 -1.65 -1.30
N TRP A 113 -7.31 -0.52 -1.99
CA TRP A 113 -8.41 0.33 -2.43
C TRP A 113 -8.12 0.84 -3.85
N PRO A 114 -9.11 1.37 -4.60
CA PRO A 114 -8.94 1.69 -6.02
C PRO A 114 -8.02 2.89 -6.31
N ALA A 115 -6.79 2.88 -5.78
CA ALA A 115 -5.79 3.92 -6.04
C ALA A 115 -5.16 3.80 -7.44
N ASN A 116 -5.18 2.60 -8.01
CA ASN A 116 -4.53 2.26 -9.28
C ASN A 116 -5.51 1.66 -10.32
N ASN A 117 -6.80 1.89 -10.13
CA ASN A 117 -7.87 1.55 -11.05
C ASN A 117 -8.95 2.63 -11.02
N ILE A 118 -9.83 2.67 -12.02
CA ILE A 118 -10.88 3.69 -12.15
C ILE A 118 -12.11 3.07 -12.82
N GLU A 119 -13.31 3.51 -12.45
CA GLU A 119 -14.55 3.05 -13.06
C GLU A 119 -14.88 3.84 -14.33
N ASP A 120 -15.08 5.16 -14.18
CA ASP A 120 -15.44 6.04 -15.27
C ASP A 120 -14.20 6.65 -15.92
N GLY A 121 -13.35 5.83 -16.54
CA GLY A 121 -12.09 6.28 -17.11
C GLY A 121 -11.26 5.16 -17.74
N VAL A 122 -10.00 5.45 -18.00
CA VAL A 122 -9.04 4.55 -18.63
C VAL A 122 -8.00 4.09 -17.62
N THR A 123 -7.67 2.80 -17.58
CA THR A 123 -6.52 2.31 -16.82
C THR A 123 -5.31 2.15 -17.75
N ILE A 124 -4.24 2.92 -17.50
CA ILE A 124 -2.93 2.70 -18.10
C ILE A 124 -2.23 1.62 -17.28
N ASP A 125 -2.10 0.44 -17.85
CA ASP A 125 -1.60 -0.75 -17.16
C ASP A 125 -0.18 -1.10 -17.66
N LEU A 126 0.80 -0.90 -16.81
CA LEU A 126 2.21 -1.12 -17.09
C LEU A 126 2.63 -2.60 -17.03
N GLY A 127 1.69 -3.52 -16.88
CA GLY A 127 1.96 -4.95 -16.66
C GLY A 127 2.75 -5.63 -17.76
N LEU A 128 2.69 -5.15 -19.02
CA LEU A 128 3.52 -5.65 -20.11
C LEU A 128 4.96 -5.11 -20.08
N MET A 129 5.21 -4.02 -19.36
CA MET A 129 6.55 -3.50 -19.11
C MET A 129 7.11 -4.17 -17.84
N SER A 130 7.47 -5.44 -17.93
CA SER A 130 7.99 -6.23 -16.82
C SER A 130 9.37 -6.81 -17.15
N GLY A 131 10.17 -7.04 -16.11
CA GLY A 131 11.51 -7.62 -16.23
C GLY A 131 12.55 -6.81 -15.45
N THR A 132 13.69 -7.45 -15.23
CA THR A 132 14.85 -6.87 -14.56
C THR A 132 16.11 -7.23 -15.34
N VAL A 133 16.92 -6.24 -15.65
CA VAL A 133 18.23 -6.40 -16.29
C VAL A 133 19.30 -5.98 -15.32
N TYR A 134 20.23 -6.87 -15.00
CA TYR A 134 21.36 -6.57 -14.15
C TYR A 134 22.54 -6.02 -14.98
N ASP A 135 22.94 -4.81 -14.68
CA ASP A 135 24.15 -4.18 -15.20
C ASP A 135 25.31 -4.48 -14.23
N ALA A 136 26.13 -5.47 -14.59
CA ALA A 136 27.20 -5.96 -13.73
C ALA A 136 28.36 -4.96 -13.58
N GLU A 137 28.61 -4.12 -14.62
CA GLU A 137 29.67 -3.11 -14.59
C GLU A 137 29.39 -2.04 -13.54
N ASN A 138 28.13 -1.56 -13.48
CA ASN A 138 27.71 -0.49 -12.57
C ASN A 138 27.08 -1.05 -11.28
N LYS A 139 26.89 -2.36 -11.16
CA LYS A 139 26.13 -3.02 -10.08
C LYS A 139 24.72 -2.41 -9.92
N VAL A 140 24.02 -2.21 -11.04
CA VAL A 140 22.69 -1.61 -11.08
C VAL A 140 21.66 -2.61 -11.61
N ALA A 141 20.55 -2.74 -10.92
CA ALA A 141 19.37 -3.44 -11.39
C ALA A 141 18.45 -2.44 -12.10
N ARG A 142 18.24 -2.60 -13.40
CA ARG A 142 17.27 -1.83 -14.20
C ARG A 142 15.96 -2.59 -14.20
N ILE A 143 14.96 -2.05 -13.49
CA ILE A 143 13.70 -2.71 -13.19
C ILE A 143 12.57 -2.01 -13.92
N SER A 144 11.81 -2.75 -14.72
CA SER A 144 10.62 -2.24 -15.40
C SER A 144 9.44 -2.06 -14.43
N PRO A 145 8.54 -1.08 -14.65
CA PRO A 145 7.54 -0.64 -13.68
C PRO A 145 6.45 -1.68 -13.40
N GLY A 146 6.16 -2.57 -14.33
CA GLY A 146 5.18 -3.65 -14.19
C GLY A 146 5.69 -4.88 -13.45
N SER A 147 6.97 -4.90 -13.05
CA SER A 147 7.59 -6.02 -12.34
C SER A 147 7.00 -6.21 -10.94
N ARG A 148 7.10 -7.44 -10.44
CA ARG A 148 6.83 -7.83 -9.06
C ARG A 148 8.12 -8.26 -8.37
N TRP A 149 8.21 -8.13 -7.06
CA TRP A 149 9.45 -8.33 -6.32
C TRP A 149 10.02 -9.74 -6.46
N GLY A 150 9.20 -10.78 -6.47
CA GLY A 150 9.67 -12.15 -6.72
C GLY A 150 10.40 -12.31 -8.06
N GLY A 151 9.93 -11.64 -9.12
CA GLY A 151 10.61 -11.61 -10.42
C GLY A 151 11.94 -10.85 -10.39
N VAL A 152 12.01 -9.75 -9.61
CA VAL A 152 13.26 -8.98 -9.42
C VAL A 152 14.31 -9.81 -8.71
N TYR A 153 13.95 -10.46 -7.60
CA TYR A 153 14.88 -11.29 -6.84
C TYR A 153 15.33 -12.50 -7.66
N GLY A 154 14.41 -13.18 -8.35
CA GLY A 154 14.75 -14.30 -9.22
C GLY A 154 15.70 -13.94 -10.38
N ALA A 155 15.64 -12.70 -10.88
CA ALA A 155 16.56 -12.21 -11.90
C ALA A 155 17.96 -11.86 -11.35
N LEU A 156 18.06 -11.44 -10.10
CA LEU A 156 19.33 -11.04 -9.46
C LEU A 156 20.06 -12.19 -8.77
N GLU A 157 19.33 -13.18 -8.27
CA GLU A 157 19.85 -14.33 -7.52
C GLU A 157 20.96 -15.12 -8.26
N PRO A 158 20.85 -15.41 -9.60
CA PRO A 158 21.92 -16.08 -10.33
C PRO A 158 23.25 -15.31 -10.37
N HIS A 159 23.21 -14.00 -10.06
CA HIS A 159 24.38 -13.13 -9.98
C HIS A 159 24.91 -12.97 -8.54
N GLY A 160 24.29 -13.62 -7.54
CA GLY A 160 24.61 -13.42 -6.12
C GLY A 160 24.25 -12.01 -5.62
N MET A 161 23.35 -11.33 -6.29
CA MET A 161 22.98 -9.93 -6.05
C MET A 161 21.55 -9.80 -5.59
N THR A 162 21.26 -8.69 -4.90
CA THR A 162 19.91 -8.27 -4.54
C THR A 162 19.78 -6.75 -4.51
N VAL A 163 18.55 -6.27 -4.31
CA VAL A 163 18.19 -4.89 -4.00
C VAL A 163 17.23 -4.87 -2.81
N PRO A 164 17.15 -3.78 -2.02
CA PRO A 164 16.09 -3.65 -1.02
C PRO A 164 14.74 -3.54 -1.73
N GLY A 165 13.79 -4.40 -1.36
CA GLY A 165 12.49 -4.46 -2.01
C GLY A 165 11.41 -5.06 -1.12
N GLY A 166 10.25 -5.37 -1.69
CA GLY A 166 9.10 -5.89 -0.98
C GLY A 166 9.36 -7.23 -0.30
N ARG A 167 8.76 -7.42 0.86
CA ARG A 167 8.87 -8.65 1.67
C ARG A 167 7.84 -9.73 1.28
N ALA A 168 7.01 -9.44 0.29
CA ALA A 168 6.12 -10.40 -0.35
C ALA A 168 6.31 -10.32 -1.87
N SER A 169 6.48 -11.48 -2.51
CA SER A 169 6.88 -11.61 -3.93
C SER A 169 5.88 -11.02 -4.91
N THR A 170 4.59 -11.03 -4.58
CA THR A 170 3.51 -10.53 -5.45
C THR A 170 3.38 -9.02 -5.48
N VAL A 171 4.00 -8.30 -4.56
CA VAL A 171 3.95 -6.83 -4.49
C VAL A 171 4.62 -6.20 -5.71
N GLY A 172 3.95 -5.23 -6.34
CA GLY A 172 4.46 -4.48 -7.49
C GLY A 172 5.56 -3.51 -7.13
N VAL A 173 6.54 -3.36 -8.02
CA VAL A 173 7.74 -2.54 -7.80
C VAL A 173 7.40 -1.06 -7.71
N ALA A 174 6.65 -0.50 -8.69
CA ALA A 174 6.51 0.94 -8.82
C ALA A 174 5.76 1.58 -7.64
N GLY A 175 4.58 1.04 -7.26
CA GLY A 175 3.83 1.56 -6.11
C GLY A 175 4.63 1.48 -4.81
N PHE A 176 5.36 0.38 -4.62
CA PHE A 176 6.18 0.15 -3.44
C PHE A 176 7.32 1.17 -3.32
N LEU A 177 8.10 1.40 -4.39
CA LEU A 177 9.22 2.33 -4.41
C LEU A 177 8.77 3.79 -4.29
N ASN A 178 7.71 4.18 -5.01
CA ASN A 178 7.21 5.55 -4.97
C ASN A 178 6.64 5.94 -3.59
N GLY A 179 6.29 4.97 -2.75
CA GLY A 179 5.83 5.17 -1.37
C GLY A 179 6.89 4.89 -0.30
N GLY A 180 8.15 4.77 -0.68
CA GLY A 180 9.26 4.48 0.25
C GLY A 180 9.74 3.04 0.15
N GLY A 181 8.96 2.08 0.62
CA GLY A 181 9.27 0.65 0.56
C GLY A 181 10.09 0.14 1.74
N ASN A 182 9.44 -0.50 2.71
CA ASN A 182 10.11 -1.16 3.83
C ASN A 182 10.53 -2.60 3.46
N SER A 183 11.82 -2.90 3.62
CA SER A 183 12.49 -4.13 3.21
C SER A 183 13.11 -4.85 4.40
N PHE A 184 13.47 -6.13 4.28
CA PHE A 184 14.35 -6.80 5.26
C PHE A 184 15.70 -6.08 5.43
N TYR A 185 16.17 -5.40 4.40
CA TYR A 185 17.43 -4.67 4.39
C TYR A 185 17.34 -3.22 4.85
N SER A 186 16.16 -2.74 5.29
CA SER A 186 15.99 -1.30 5.54
C SER A 186 16.89 -0.76 6.65
N ALA A 187 17.23 -1.57 7.67
CA ALA A 187 18.16 -1.15 8.71
C ALA A 187 19.61 -0.99 8.20
N ARG A 188 19.99 -1.74 7.14
CA ARG A 188 21.31 -1.63 6.49
C ARG A 188 21.35 -0.61 5.36
N LYS A 189 20.22 -0.33 4.72
CA LYS A 189 20.18 0.34 3.41
C LYS A 189 19.20 1.52 3.33
N GLY A 190 18.46 1.83 4.38
CA GLY A 190 17.33 2.77 4.31
C GLY A 190 16.11 2.14 3.64
N PHE A 191 15.10 2.95 3.35
CA PHE A 191 13.96 2.50 2.54
C PHE A 191 14.41 2.07 1.15
N ALA A 192 13.63 1.22 0.49
CA ALA A 192 13.95 0.76 -0.85
C ALA A 192 14.12 1.91 -1.85
N CYS A 193 13.32 2.97 -1.74
CA CYS A 193 13.42 4.17 -2.56
C CYS A 193 14.76 4.91 -2.40
N ASP A 194 15.42 4.81 -1.24
CA ASP A 194 16.73 5.42 -1.01
C ASP A 194 17.83 4.77 -1.86
N ASN A 195 17.57 3.54 -2.34
CA ASN A 195 18.49 2.77 -3.18
C ASN A 195 18.20 2.90 -4.69
N VAL A 196 17.17 3.66 -5.08
CA VAL A 196 16.96 4.05 -6.48
C VAL A 196 17.99 5.13 -6.83
N VAL A 197 18.79 4.89 -7.85
CA VAL A 197 19.81 5.82 -8.35
C VAL A 197 19.31 6.63 -9.53
N ASN A 198 18.28 6.16 -10.23
CA ASN A 198 17.64 6.89 -11.32
C ASN A 198 16.19 6.43 -11.52
N PHE A 199 15.29 7.38 -11.77
CA PHE A 199 13.95 7.14 -12.29
C PHE A 199 13.89 7.63 -13.74
N GLU A 200 13.38 6.82 -14.66
CA GLU A 200 12.92 7.27 -15.96
C GLU A 200 11.44 7.58 -15.88
N VAL A 201 11.03 8.78 -16.27
CA VAL A 201 9.69 9.31 -15.98
C VAL A 201 9.08 9.91 -17.23
N VAL A 202 7.83 9.54 -17.53
CA VAL A 202 6.99 10.18 -18.54
C VAL A 202 6.17 11.27 -17.87
N LEU A 203 6.35 12.53 -18.31
CA LEU A 203 5.60 13.68 -17.83
C LEU A 203 4.24 13.82 -18.54
N ALA A 204 3.39 14.71 -18.03
CA ALA A 204 2.05 14.96 -18.57
C ALA A 204 2.03 15.43 -20.03
N ASN A 205 3.11 16.08 -20.48
CA ASN A 205 3.30 16.54 -21.87
C ASN A 205 3.93 15.48 -22.80
N GLY A 206 4.16 14.26 -22.28
CA GLY A 206 4.78 13.16 -23.02
C GLY A 206 6.31 13.17 -23.03
N THR A 207 6.96 14.17 -22.44
CA THR A 207 8.42 14.19 -22.36
C THR A 207 8.91 13.06 -21.45
N ILE A 208 9.90 12.30 -21.90
CA ILE A 208 10.59 11.26 -21.14
C ILE A 208 11.88 11.88 -20.57
N ILE A 209 12.03 11.84 -19.25
CA ILE A 209 13.17 12.41 -18.55
C ILE A 209 13.78 11.42 -17.57
N ASN A 210 15.02 11.64 -17.18
CA ASN A 210 15.65 11.00 -16.03
C ASN A 210 15.57 11.92 -14.81
N ALA A 211 15.40 11.32 -13.62
CA ALA A 211 15.49 11.99 -12.34
C ALA A 211 16.46 11.21 -11.44
N ASN A 212 17.59 11.84 -11.12
CA ASN A 212 18.69 11.27 -10.35
C ASN A 212 19.44 12.38 -9.59
N ALA A 213 20.53 12.06 -8.91
CA ALA A 213 21.28 13.03 -8.13
C ALA A 213 21.88 14.20 -8.94
N ASN A 214 22.09 14.00 -10.27
CA ASN A 214 22.75 14.97 -11.15
C ASN A 214 21.76 15.66 -12.11
N GLU A 215 20.60 15.05 -12.35
CA GLU A 215 19.60 15.51 -13.30
C GLU A 215 18.23 15.48 -12.65
N ASN A 216 17.49 16.60 -12.65
CA ASN A 216 16.17 16.75 -12.02
C ASN A 216 16.18 16.31 -10.54
N ALA A 217 17.19 16.73 -9.78
CA ALA A 217 17.44 16.28 -8.41
C ALA A 217 16.29 16.61 -7.43
N ASP A 218 15.55 17.68 -7.68
CA ASP A 218 14.35 18.04 -6.92
C ASP A 218 13.21 17.04 -7.15
N LEU A 219 12.98 16.59 -8.39
CA LEU A 219 12.04 15.53 -8.71
C LEU A 219 12.51 14.18 -8.14
N TYR A 220 13.79 13.88 -8.28
CA TYR A 220 14.39 12.64 -7.74
C TYR A 220 14.10 12.48 -6.23
N GLN A 221 14.30 13.55 -5.44
CA GLN A 221 13.99 13.54 -4.02
C GLN A 221 12.49 13.42 -3.76
N ALA A 222 11.66 14.16 -4.51
CA ALA A 222 10.21 14.16 -4.34
C ALA A 222 9.58 12.80 -4.67
N MET A 223 10.12 12.07 -5.65
CA MET A 223 9.63 10.74 -6.04
C MET A 223 9.90 9.67 -4.98
N LYS A 224 10.87 9.87 -4.09
CA LYS A 224 11.15 8.98 -2.96
C LYS A 224 10.15 9.19 -1.82
N GLY A 225 8.91 8.75 -2.01
CA GLY A 225 7.81 8.85 -1.04
C GLY A 225 6.63 9.69 -1.50
N GLY A 226 6.76 10.49 -2.57
CA GLY A 226 5.71 11.39 -3.06
C GLY A 226 4.65 10.74 -3.96
N GLN A 227 4.71 9.44 -4.19
CA GLN A 227 3.74 8.66 -4.98
C GLN A 227 3.53 9.18 -6.42
N SER A 228 2.34 8.98 -6.98
CA SER A 228 1.96 9.27 -8.37
C SER A 228 1.52 10.72 -8.60
N ASN A 229 2.32 11.69 -8.10
CA ASN A 229 1.97 13.12 -8.17
C ASN A 229 2.71 13.92 -9.25
N PHE A 230 3.63 13.28 -10.01
CA PHE A 230 4.57 14.02 -10.87
C PHE A 230 4.60 13.51 -12.33
N GLY A 231 4.41 12.21 -12.53
CA GLY A 231 4.56 11.52 -13.79
C GLY A 231 4.38 10.01 -13.64
N ILE A 232 4.57 9.29 -14.74
CA ILE A 232 4.53 7.82 -14.79
C ILE A 232 5.96 7.31 -14.92
N VAL A 233 6.42 6.52 -13.93
CA VAL A 233 7.75 5.91 -13.98
C VAL A 233 7.75 4.73 -14.94
N THR A 234 8.70 4.71 -15.85
CA THR A 234 8.89 3.66 -16.87
C THR A 234 10.11 2.79 -16.60
N ARG A 235 11.02 3.21 -15.72
CA ARG A 235 12.15 2.40 -15.25
C ARG A 235 12.66 2.89 -13.90
N PHE A 236 13.05 1.93 -13.06
CA PHE A 236 13.76 2.16 -11.80
C PHE A 236 15.17 1.55 -11.92
N ASP A 237 16.20 2.37 -11.80
CA ASP A 237 17.58 1.90 -11.72
C ASP A 237 17.96 1.87 -10.23
N MET A 238 18.20 0.68 -9.68
CA MET A 238 18.49 0.48 -8.25
C MET A 238 19.92 0.01 -8.04
N GLN A 239 20.59 0.55 -7.03
CA GLN A 239 21.89 0.04 -6.61
C GLN A 239 21.75 -1.37 -6.05
N ALA A 240 22.30 -2.34 -6.77
CA ALA A 240 22.38 -3.73 -6.34
C ALA A 240 23.62 -3.96 -5.45
N PHE A 241 23.55 -4.96 -4.59
CA PHE A 241 24.65 -5.37 -3.71
C PHE A 241 24.66 -6.88 -3.54
N GLU A 242 25.81 -7.41 -3.13
CA GLU A 242 25.99 -8.83 -2.88
C GLU A 242 25.12 -9.29 -1.71
N SER A 243 24.44 -10.42 -1.89
CA SER A 243 23.58 -11.02 -0.88
C SER A 243 23.86 -12.52 -0.78
N PRO A 244 24.40 -12.99 0.34
CA PRO A 244 24.41 -14.43 0.62
C PRO A 244 22.97 -14.92 0.81
N PRO A 245 22.73 -16.24 0.87
CA PRO A 245 21.48 -16.76 1.40
C PRO A 245 21.20 -16.18 2.78
N LEU A 246 19.95 -15.82 3.04
CA LEU A 246 19.50 -15.27 4.32
C LEU A 246 19.20 -16.42 5.29
N TRP A 247 19.20 -16.12 6.58
CA TRP A 247 18.56 -16.99 7.56
C TRP A 247 17.26 -16.35 8.00
N GLY A 248 16.16 -17.13 8.04
CA GLY A 248 14.89 -16.61 8.51
C GLY A 248 13.71 -17.49 8.13
N GLY A 249 12.53 -16.92 8.28
CA GLY A 249 11.23 -17.55 8.05
C GLY A 249 10.18 -17.05 9.02
N VAL A 250 9.17 -17.87 9.25
CA VAL A 250 8.04 -17.60 10.13
C VAL A 250 8.11 -18.52 11.34
N LEU A 251 7.92 -17.92 12.54
CA LEU A 251 7.67 -18.64 13.78
C LEU A 251 6.25 -18.31 14.24
N GLN A 252 5.42 -19.33 14.38
CA GLN A 252 4.04 -19.21 14.83
C GLN A 252 3.93 -19.69 16.28
N LEU A 253 3.33 -18.85 17.13
CA LEU A 253 3.27 -19.09 18.57
C LEU A 253 1.82 -19.05 19.07
N ASN A 254 1.59 -19.73 20.17
CA ASN A 254 0.32 -19.67 20.89
C ASN A 254 0.07 -18.24 21.42
N LYS A 255 -1.19 -17.80 21.39
CA LYS A 255 -1.62 -16.50 21.94
C LYS A 255 -1.22 -16.30 23.42
N THR A 256 -1.06 -17.38 24.18
CA THR A 256 -0.62 -17.31 25.58
C THR A 256 0.76 -16.67 25.78
N ALA A 257 1.60 -16.67 24.74
CA ALA A 257 2.92 -16.02 24.74
C ALA A 257 2.84 -14.49 24.47
N THR A 258 1.66 -13.87 24.56
CA THR A 258 1.49 -12.44 24.21
C THR A 258 2.37 -11.51 25.04
N ALA A 259 2.51 -11.73 26.34
CA ALA A 259 3.31 -10.87 27.21
C ALA A 259 4.80 -10.94 26.84
N GLU A 260 5.30 -12.14 26.62
CA GLU A 260 6.69 -12.42 26.21
C GLU A 260 6.98 -11.88 24.81
N ALA A 261 6.02 -11.99 23.89
CA ALA A 261 6.16 -11.47 22.52
C ALA A 261 6.24 -9.94 22.49
N ILE A 262 5.44 -9.26 23.32
CA ILE A 262 5.52 -7.81 23.52
C ILE A 262 6.89 -7.44 24.10
N ASP A 263 7.34 -8.11 25.16
CA ASP A 263 8.66 -7.85 25.79
C ASP A 263 9.82 -8.09 24.83
N ALA A 264 9.73 -9.13 24.01
CA ALA A 264 10.72 -9.42 22.98
C ALA A 264 10.78 -8.29 21.93
N HIS A 265 9.61 -7.83 21.44
CA HIS A 265 9.57 -6.80 20.42
C HIS A 265 9.97 -5.42 20.95
N VAL A 266 9.55 -5.04 22.17
CA VAL A 266 9.98 -3.80 22.83
C VAL A 266 11.50 -3.75 22.96
N ALA A 267 12.12 -4.84 23.47
CA ALA A 267 13.57 -4.93 23.58
C ALA A 267 14.28 -4.91 22.22
N TRP A 268 13.68 -5.53 21.20
CA TRP A 268 14.16 -5.49 19.82
C TRP A 268 14.20 -4.06 19.28
N VAL A 269 13.10 -3.31 19.41
CA VAL A 269 13.01 -1.93 18.92
C VAL A 269 14.09 -1.04 19.58
N ASP A 270 14.30 -1.18 20.89
CA ASP A 270 15.33 -0.41 21.61
C ASP A 270 16.74 -0.68 21.08
N SER A 271 17.01 -1.91 20.67
CA SER A 271 18.35 -2.35 20.22
C SER A 271 18.56 -2.29 18.71
N HIS A 272 17.52 -2.03 17.91
CA HIS A 272 17.53 -2.22 16.46
C HIS A 272 18.58 -1.38 15.71
N ASN A 273 18.94 -0.19 16.21
CA ASN A 273 20.04 0.60 15.63
C ASN A 273 21.41 -0.11 15.66
N ASN A 274 21.59 -1.06 16.56
CA ASN A 274 22.83 -1.82 16.71
C ASN A 274 22.77 -3.20 16.05
N ASN A 275 21.60 -3.62 15.56
CA ASN A 275 21.32 -4.92 14.96
C ASN A 275 20.77 -4.75 13.55
N THR A 276 21.55 -4.07 12.69
CA THR A 276 21.11 -3.66 11.36
C THR A 276 21.01 -4.80 10.35
N ASP A 277 21.64 -5.95 10.64
CA ASP A 277 21.55 -7.14 9.79
C ASP A 277 20.24 -7.89 9.96
N ASP A 278 19.54 -7.67 11.07
CA ASP A 278 18.33 -8.39 11.44
C ASP A 278 17.06 -7.60 11.09
N SER A 279 15.97 -8.33 10.87
CA SER A 279 14.63 -7.80 10.68
C SER A 279 13.63 -8.66 11.44
N ALA A 280 12.73 -8.03 12.19
CA ALA A 280 11.66 -8.69 12.90
C ALA A 280 10.32 -7.97 12.64
N ILE A 281 9.28 -8.75 12.33
CA ILE A 281 7.88 -8.32 12.29
C ILE A 281 7.14 -9.20 13.27
N VAL A 282 6.31 -8.60 14.11
CA VAL A 282 5.46 -9.35 15.05
C VAL A 282 4.02 -8.94 14.82
N PHE A 283 3.12 -9.92 14.71
CA PHE A 283 1.71 -9.65 14.56
C PHE A 283 0.82 -10.72 15.19
N TRP A 284 -0.32 -10.30 15.67
CA TRP A 284 -1.41 -11.16 16.13
C TRP A 284 -2.42 -11.26 14.98
N THR A 285 -2.77 -12.49 14.63
CA THR A 285 -3.67 -12.77 13.50
C THR A 285 -4.75 -13.77 13.89
N TYR A 286 -6.00 -13.43 13.63
CA TYR A 286 -7.09 -14.40 13.68
C TYR A 286 -7.02 -15.27 12.43
N GLN A 287 -6.98 -16.57 12.62
CA GLN A 287 -6.95 -17.56 11.56
C GLN A 287 -8.29 -18.31 11.50
N PRO A 288 -9.03 -18.26 10.38
CA PRO A 288 -10.33 -18.92 10.24
C PRO A 288 -10.27 -20.43 10.50
N ALA A 289 -9.20 -21.09 10.05
CA ALA A 289 -9.00 -22.54 10.21
C ALA A 289 -8.88 -22.97 11.68
N LEU A 290 -8.30 -22.10 12.52
CA LEU A 290 -8.14 -22.34 13.97
C LEU A 290 -9.31 -21.78 14.77
N LYS A 291 -10.07 -20.86 14.21
CA LYS A 291 -11.08 -20.03 14.90
C LYS A 291 -10.51 -19.34 16.16
N ASP A 292 -9.24 -18.98 16.07
CA ASP A 292 -8.50 -18.38 17.18
C ASP A 292 -7.40 -17.42 16.65
N THR A 293 -6.90 -16.58 17.55
CA THR A 293 -5.77 -15.70 17.31
C THR A 293 -4.47 -16.39 17.67
N VAL A 294 -3.49 -16.31 16.78
CA VAL A 294 -2.12 -16.77 17.00
C VAL A 294 -1.14 -15.60 16.86
N ILE A 295 0.06 -15.75 17.42
CA ILE A 295 1.15 -14.82 17.23
C ILE A 295 2.01 -15.34 16.08
N VAL A 296 2.37 -14.45 15.16
CA VAL A 296 3.27 -14.76 14.05
C VAL A 296 4.44 -13.80 14.11
N THR A 297 5.65 -14.33 14.06
CA THR A 297 6.86 -13.53 13.91
C THR A 297 7.54 -13.88 12.60
N SER A 298 7.86 -12.88 11.78
CA SER A 298 8.77 -13.04 10.64
C SER A 298 10.14 -12.54 11.06
N LEU A 299 11.09 -13.45 11.14
CA LEU A 299 12.45 -13.19 11.60
C LEU A 299 13.43 -13.43 10.44
N VAL A 300 14.31 -12.47 10.18
CA VAL A 300 15.29 -12.57 9.09
C VAL A 300 16.62 -11.96 9.53
N ASP A 301 17.72 -12.71 9.32
CA ASP A 301 19.08 -12.19 9.32
C ASP A 301 19.58 -12.12 7.87
N THR A 302 19.94 -10.92 7.44
CA THR A 302 20.26 -10.61 6.03
C THR A 302 21.69 -10.96 5.64
N VAL A 303 22.50 -11.46 6.57
CA VAL A 303 23.85 -12.00 6.30
C VAL A 303 23.92 -13.53 6.46
N GLY A 304 22.77 -14.16 6.74
CA GLY A 304 22.64 -15.62 6.80
C GLY A 304 23.10 -16.25 8.11
N LYS A 305 23.23 -15.46 9.17
CA LYS A 305 23.64 -15.96 10.50
C LYS A 305 22.47 -16.67 11.15
N ALA A 306 22.60 -17.97 11.36
CA ALA A 306 21.59 -18.74 12.06
C ALA A 306 21.48 -18.33 13.54
N SER A 307 20.24 -18.11 13.99
CA SER A 307 19.93 -17.74 15.38
C SER A 307 20.77 -16.55 15.89
N PRO A 308 20.66 -15.36 15.28
CA PRO A 308 21.43 -14.21 15.71
C PRO A 308 20.99 -13.77 17.11
N PRO A 309 21.92 -13.34 17.99
CA PRO A 309 21.61 -12.99 19.39
C PRO A 309 20.54 -11.91 19.56
N ALA A 310 20.40 -11.02 18.58
CA ALA A 310 19.38 -9.99 18.61
C ALA A 310 17.95 -10.55 18.57
N LEU A 311 17.77 -11.75 18.05
CA LEU A 311 16.48 -12.44 17.95
C LEU A 311 16.26 -13.52 19.02
N ASP A 312 17.19 -13.70 19.96
CA ASP A 312 17.16 -14.75 20.99
C ASP A 312 15.85 -14.76 21.79
N LYS A 313 15.30 -13.60 22.13
CA LYS A 313 14.04 -13.51 22.89
C LYS A 313 12.85 -14.08 22.12
N PHE A 314 12.82 -13.92 20.80
CA PHE A 314 11.79 -14.53 19.96
C PHE A 314 11.98 -16.03 19.85
N LEU A 315 13.22 -16.47 19.69
CA LEU A 315 13.57 -17.88 19.56
C LEU A 315 13.34 -18.66 20.86
N ALA A 316 13.56 -18.04 22.02
CA ALA A 316 13.31 -18.64 23.32
C ALA A 316 11.86 -19.10 23.49
N MET A 317 10.88 -18.32 23.01
CA MET A 317 9.45 -18.69 23.08
C MET A 317 9.14 -19.99 22.33
N ALA A 318 9.91 -20.34 21.27
CA ALA A 318 9.75 -21.59 20.55
C ALA A 318 10.14 -22.82 21.40
N HIS A 319 11.06 -22.65 22.34
CA HIS A 319 11.54 -23.73 23.22
C HIS A 319 10.65 -23.94 24.43
N ASP A 320 9.88 -22.95 24.84
CA ASP A 320 9.04 -22.97 26.04
C ASP A 320 7.67 -23.63 25.80
N GLY A 321 7.51 -24.41 24.73
CA GLY A 321 6.26 -25.12 24.40
C GLY A 321 5.17 -24.21 23.81
N GLN A 322 5.49 -22.97 23.47
CA GLN A 322 4.59 -22.03 22.81
C GLN A 322 4.57 -22.16 21.29
N ASN A 323 5.49 -22.94 20.71
CA ASN A 323 5.65 -23.12 19.27
C ASN A 323 4.50 -23.94 18.67
N LEU A 324 3.79 -23.36 17.71
CA LEU A 324 2.80 -24.04 16.89
C LEU A 324 3.41 -24.54 15.56
N SER A 325 4.28 -23.72 14.96
CA SER A 325 5.05 -24.08 13.77
C SER A 325 6.26 -23.16 13.58
N SER A 326 7.27 -23.67 12.85
CA SER A 326 8.46 -22.87 12.50
C SER A 326 8.97 -23.28 11.13
N THR A 327 9.30 -22.30 10.31
CA THR A 327 9.92 -22.47 8.99
C THR A 327 11.33 -21.88 8.94
N LEU A 328 11.88 -21.47 10.08
CA LEU A 328 13.20 -20.84 10.19
C LEU A 328 14.31 -21.73 9.59
N ARG A 329 15.00 -21.19 8.59
CA ARG A 329 16.03 -21.91 7.80
C ARG A 329 16.96 -20.93 7.09
N VAL A 330 18.02 -21.44 6.50
CA VAL A 330 18.77 -20.72 5.47
C VAL A 330 17.99 -20.85 4.15
N ALA A 331 17.73 -19.72 3.51
CA ALA A 331 16.94 -19.64 2.28
C ALA A 331 17.38 -18.45 1.42
N THR A 332 16.98 -18.42 0.16
CA THR A 332 17.20 -17.26 -0.70
C THR A 332 16.25 -16.12 -0.34
N HIS A 333 16.58 -14.89 -0.76
CA HIS A 333 15.70 -13.74 -0.55
C HIS A 333 14.33 -13.98 -1.19
N LYS A 334 14.31 -14.57 -2.39
CA LYS A 334 13.06 -14.91 -3.10
C LYS A 334 12.22 -15.90 -2.29
N GLU A 335 12.80 -17.00 -1.80
CA GLU A 335 12.06 -18.02 -1.04
C GLU A 335 11.43 -17.44 0.24
N LEU A 336 12.12 -16.56 0.98
CA LEU A 336 11.56 -15.92 2.16
C LEU A 336 10.41 -14.95 1.82
N THR A 337 10.48 -14.27 0.66
CA THR A 337 9.40 -13.39 0.22
C THR A 337 8.22 -14.13 -0.39
N ASP A 338 8.42 -15.29 -1.00
CA ASP A 338 7.34 -16.19 -1.44
C ASP A 338 6.54 -16.71 -0.23
N GLU A 339 7.22 -17.01 0.88
CA GLU A 339 6.59 -17.49 2.11
C GLU A 339 5.70 -16.45 2.80
N LEU A 340 6.02 -15.16 2.66
CA LEU A 340 5.26 -14.07 3.29
C LEU A 340 4.12 -13.53 2.42
N GLU A 341 3.80 -14.21 1.33
CA GLU A 341 2.65 -13.85 0.51
C GLU A 341 1.34 -14.03 1.29
N GLN A 342 0.49 -13.00 1.22
CA GLN A 342 -0.84 -13.08 1.77
C GLN A 342 -1.83 -13.54 0.68
N PRO A 343 -2.86 -14.32 1.04
CA PRO A 343 -3.83 -14.81 0.08
C PRO A 343 -4.57 -13.64 -0.59
N ALA A 344 -4.65 -13.69 -1.93
CA ALA A 344 -5.45 -12.77 -2.73
C ALA A 344 -6.94 -13.16 -2.72
N GLY A 345 -7.79 -12.29 -3.27
CA GLY A 345 -9.21 -12.59 -3.44
C GLY A 345 -10.05 -12.33 -2.19
N TYR A 346 -9.61 -11.41 -1.38
CA TYR A 346 -10.37 -10.80 -0.30
C TYR A 346 -10.65 -9.32 -0.61
N ARG A 347 -11.57 -8.74 0.14
CA ARG A 347 -11.78 -7.31 0.29
C ARG A 347 -10.98 -6.87 1.50
N ASP A 348 -9.91 -6.15 1.25
CA ASP A 348 -8.90 -5.84 2.26
C ASP A 348 -9.07 -4.42 2.77
N ILE A 349 -9.12 -4.27 4.06
CA ILE A 349 -9.17 -2.99 4.75
C ILE A 349 -7.94 -2.88 5.63
N TRP A 350 -7.12 -1.87 5.37
CA TRP A 350 -5.92 -1.59 6.16
C TRP A 350 -6.03 -0.23 6.85
N TRP A 351 -5.24 -0.06 7.86
CA TRP A 351 -5.05 1.20 8.55
C TRP A 351 -3.64 1.25 9.14
N THR A 352 -3.00 2.41 9.13
CA THR A 352 -1.64 2.56 9.66
C THR A 352 -1.54 3.74 10.60
N GLY A 353 -0.68 3.61 11.61
CA GLY A 353 -0.29 4.66 12.52
C GLY A 353 1.14 4.44 13.00
N THR A 354 1.66 5.37 13.76
CA THR A 354 3.01 5.26 14.32
C THR A 354 3.01 5.65 15.78
N ILE A 355 3.78 4.92 16.58
CA ILE A 355 3.89 5.14 18.01
C ILE A 355 5.36 5.08 18.44
N LYS A 356 5.65 5.68 19.59
CA LYS A 356 6.87 5.42 20.34
C LYS A 356 6.89 3.99 20.86
N ASN A 357 8.05 3.50 21.27
CA ASN A 357 8.18 2.17 21.85
C ASN A 357 7.58 2.12 23.26
N ASP A 358 6.26 2.01 23.34
CA ASP A 358 5.50 2.03 24.59
C ASP A 358 4.60 0.79 24.73
N ARG A 359 4.95 -0.12 25.64
CA ARG A 359 4.23 -1.38 25.92
C ARG A 359 2.73 -1.18 26.11
N ARG A 360 2.32 -0.08 26.75
CA ARG A 360 0.89 0.18 27.06
C ARG A 360 0.04 0.30 25.78
N VAL A 361 0.63 0.81 24.70
CA VAL A 361 -0.07 0.94 23.40
C VAL A 361 -0.22 -0.43 22.72
N TYR A 362 0.76 -1.33 22.84
CA TYR A 362 0.62 -2.72 22.39
C TYR A 362 -0.57 -3.40 23.08
N GLU A 363 -0.60 -3.34 24.42
CA GLU A 363 -1.66 -3.95 25.23
C GLU A 363 -3.03 -3.39 24.86
N LYS A 364 -3.14 -2.08 24.66
CA LYS A 364 -4.39 -1.44 24.22
C LYS A 364 -4.81 -1.87 22.83
N MET A 365 -3.88 -1.86 21.87
CA MET A 365 -4.14 -2.28 20.49
C MET A 365 -4.64 -3.72 20.44
N LEU A 366 -4.01 -4.62 21.20
CA LEU A 366 -4.37 -6.04 21.25
C LEU A 366 -5.71 -6.28 21.96
N SER A 367 -6.01 -5.53 23.02
CA SER A 367 -7.35 -5.57 23.64
C SER A 367 -8.45 -5.18 22.65
N LEU A 368 -8.23 -4.14 21.86
CA LEU A 368 -9.16 -3.71 20.81
C LEU A 368 -9.23 -4.72 19.64
N HIS A 369 -8.13 -5.41 19.36
CA HIS A 369 -8.11 -6.51 18.38
C HIS A 369 -8.98 -7.69 18.82
N ASP A 370 -8.93 -8.05 20.09
CA ASP A 370 -9.79 -9.11 20.64
C ASP A 370 -11.28 -8.73 20.58
N GLU A 371 -11.61 -7.45 20.86
CA GLU A 371 -12.98 -6.93 20.70
C GLU A 371 -13.43 -7.01 19.23
N LEU A 372 -12.58 -6.58 18.29
CA LEU A 372 -12.83 -6.66 16.85
C LEU A 372 -13.04 -8.10 16.39
N THR A 373 -12.17 -9.00 16.80
CA THR A 373 -12.24 -10.42 16.42
C THR A 373 -13.54 -11.07 16.92
N SER A 374 -13.91 -10.78 18.17
CA SER A 374 -15.17 -11.26 18.75
C SER A 374 -16.39 -10.70 18.01
N PHE A 375 -16.37 -9.41 17.67
CA PHE A 375 -17.42 -8.77 16.90
C PHE A 375 -17.56 -9.40 15.50
N MET A 376 -16.44 -9.57 14.78
CA MET A 376 -16.44 -10.14 13.43
C MET A 376 -16.87 -11.61 13.44
N ALA A 377 -16.47 -12.40 14.43
CA ALA A 377 -16.90 -13.79 14.57
C ALA A 377 -18.43 -13.90 14.76
N ALA A 378 -19.05 -12.95 15.45
CA ALA A 378 -20.51 -12.90 15.59
C ALA A 378 -21.23 -12.49 14.30
N GLN A 379 -20.59 -11.67 13.44
CA GLN A 379 -21.15 -11.21 12.15
C GLN A 379 -20.85 -12.20 11.00
N SER A 380 -19.85 -13.06 11.14
CA SER A 380 -19.39 -14.00 10.13
C SER A 380 -19.37 -15.41 10.72
N PRO A 381 -20.54 -16.11 10.82
CA PRO A 381 -20.63 -17.44 11.45
C PRO A 381 -19.71 -18.48 10.79
N ASP A 382 -19.42 -18.33 9.51
CA ASP A 382 -18.49 -19.20 8.76
C ASP A 382 -17.02 -18.92 9.12
N GLY A 383 -16.74 -17.85 9.87
CA GLY A 383 -15.39 -17.47 10.31
C GLY A 383 -14.44 -17.06 9.18
N ASP A 384 -14.95 -16.79 7.97
CA ASP A 384 -14.12 -16.46 6.80
C ASP A 384 -13.73 -14.97 6.78
N PHE A 385 -12.94 -14.59 7.78
CA PHE A 385 -12.26 -13.30 7.84
C PHE A 385 -10.87 -13.49 8.45
N VAL A 386 -9.93 -12.63 8.10
CA VAL A 386 -8.56 -12.62 8.62
C VAL A 386 -8.25 -11.24 9.16
N THR A 387 -7.67 -11.17 10.36
CA THR A 387 -7.20 -9.91 10.95
C THR A 387 -5.71 -9.95 11.18
N GLN A 388 -5.05 -8.78 11.21
CA GLN A 388 -3.67 -8.67 11.68
C GLN A 388 -3.50 -7.39 12.49
N ALA A 389 -2.95 -7.53 13.69
CA ALA A 389 -2.44 -6.45 14.53
C ALA A 389 -0.91 -6.51 14.47
N MET A 390 -0.30 -5.70 13.60
CA MET A 390 1.12 -5.84 13.24
C MET A 390 1.96 -4.69 13.78
N PHE A 391 3.14 -5.01 14.30
CA PHE A 391 4.14 -4.08 14.84
C PHE A 391 5.46 -4.25 14.10
N GLN A 392 6.02 -3.13 13.61
CA GLN A 392 7.25 -3.10 12.84
C GLN A 392 8.14 -1.96 13.33
N SER A 393 9.37 -2.27 13.68
CA SER A 393 10.36 -1.29 14.11
C SER A 393 10.82 -0.40 12.94
N ILE A 394 10.88 0.90 13.18
CA ILE A 394 11.48 1.91 12.29
C ILE A 394 12.58 2.61 13.09
N PRO A 395 13.82 2.08 13.06
CA PRO A 395 14.94 2.66 13.79
C PRO A 395 15.47 3.93 13.11
N THR A 396 16.16 4.78 13.87
CA THR A 396 16.67 6.06 13.37
C THR A 396 17.73 5.91 12.27
N VAL A 397 18.38 4.75 12.16
CA VAL A 397 19.34 4.44 11.07
C VAL A 397 18.67 4.48 9.69
N PHE A 398 17.34 4.25 9.56
CA PHE A 398 16.66 4.40 8.27
C PHE A 398 16.79 5.83 7.74
N SER A 399 16.56 6.83 8.58
CA SER A 399 16.70 8.24 8.23
C SER A 399 18.15 8.65 7.99
N GLN A 400 19.11 8.03 8.69
CA GLN A 400 20.52 8.26 8.44
C GLN A 400 20.89 7.81 7.03
N HIS A 401 20.56 6.58 6.64
CA HIS A 401 20.81 6.07 5.28
C HIS A 401 20.11 6.89 4.20
N SER A 402 18.90 7.38 4.48
CA SER A 402 18.20 8.29 3.56
C SER A 402 19.02 9.55 3.31
N ARG A 403 19.50 10.23 4.36
CA ARG A 403 20.33 11.46 4.22
C ARG A 403 21.60 11.21 3.41
N GLU A 404 22.28 10.08 3.65
CA GLU A 404 23.52 9.69 2.95
C GLU A 404 23.28 9.47 1.43
N ARG A 405 22.03 9.22 1.02
CA ARG A 405 21.61 8.90 -0.35
C ARG A 405 20.77 9.97 -1.02
N GLY A 406 20.96 11.23 -0.60
CA GLY A 406 20.29 12.40 -1.19
C GLY A 406 18.91 12.72 -0.61
N GLY A 407 18.48 12.00 0.42
CA GLY A 407 17.22 12.21 1.11
C GLY A 407 15.98 11.68 0.39
N ASN A 408 14.89 11.60 1.13
CA ASN A 408 13.54 11.33 0.65
C ASN A 408 12.55 12.35 1.24
N VAL A 409 11.27 12.23 0.96
CA VAL A 409 10.23 13.12 1.47
C VAL A 409 9.35 12.47 2.55
N LEU A 410 9.73 11.31 3.08
CA LEU A 410 8.94 10.59 4.08
C LEU A 410 8.90 11.28 5.45
N GLY A 411 9.89 12.14 5.76
CA GLY A 411 9.87 12.96 6.97
C GLY A 411 10.14 12.23 8.29
N LEU A 412 10.69 11.03 8.24
CA LEU A 412 11.09 10.27 9.43
C LEU A 412 12.31 10.83 10.15
N ASP A 413 13.11 11.65 9.49
CA ASP A 413 14.25 12.38 10.07
C ASP A 413 13.87 13.39 11.16
N ARG A 414 12.58 13.68 11.30
CA ARG A 414 12.02 14.49 12.41
C ARG A 414 11.93 13.72 13.73
N ASN A 415 11.98 12.38 13.67
CA ASN A 415 11.93 11.51 14.84
C ASN A 415 13.34 11.26 15.37
N GLY A 416 13.60 11.66 16.61
CA GLY A 416 14.91 11.48 17.27
C GLY A 416 15.08 10.13 17.97
N GLU A 417 14.09 9.25 17.90
CA GLU A 417 14.03 7.95 18.56
C GLU A 417 13.51 6.86 17.61
N ASN A 418 13.75 5.60 17.95
CA ASN A 418 13.13 4.47 17.25
C ASN A 418 11.63 4.50 17.48
N VAL A 419 10.88 4.29 16.40
CA VAL A 419 9.42 4.27 16.45
C VAL A 419 8.87 2.95 15.91
N ILE A 420 7.59 2.71 16.14
CA ILE A 420 6.91 1.50 15.71
C ILE A 420 5.83 1.90 14.72
N MET A 421 5.94 1.37 13.51
CA MET A 421 4.90 1.43 12.51
C MET A 421 3.87 0.33 12.79
N LEU A 422 2.63 0.74 12.95
CA LEU A 422 1.48 -0.14 13.14
C LEU A 422 0.81 -0.43 11.79
N LEU A 423 0.37 -1.66 11.61
CA LEU A 423 -0.53 -2.03 10.53
C LEU A 423 -1.68 -2.86 11.09
N PHE A 424 -2.88 -2.39 10.85
CA PHE A 424 -4.14 -3.04 11.17
C PHE A 424 -4.74 -3.56 9.87
N THR A 425 -5.07 -4.84 9.79
CA THR A 425 -5.74 -5.39 8.63
C THR A 425 -6.99 -6.17 9.01
N LEU A 426 -7.97 -6.11 8.15
CA LEU A 426 -9.13 -6.99 8.17
C LEU A 426 -9.49 -7.34 6.73
N ALA A 427 -9.46 -8.61 6.40
CA ALA A 427 -9.81 -9.16 5.11
C ALA A 427 -11.12 -9.93 5.21
N VAL A 428 -12.08 -9.64 4.34
CA VAL A 428 -13.43 -10.24 4.30
C VAL A 428 -13.81 -10.63 2.87
N LYS A 429 -14.86 -11.43 2.70
CA LYS A 429 -15.30 -11.89 1.37
C LYS A 429 -16.44 -11.06 0.77
N GLY A 430 -17.42 -10.71 1.57
CA GLY A 430 -18.65 -10.06 1.11
C GLY A 430 -18.59 -8.53 1.11
N GLU A 431 -19.38 -7.88 0.25
CA GLU A 431 -19.50 -6.41 0.19
C GLU A 431 -20.14 -5.83 1.46
N ASP A 432 -21.16 -6.48 2.00
CA ASP A 432 -21.77 -6.06 3.25
C ASP A 432 -20.81 -6.16 4.42
N GLN A 433 -19.97 -7.21 4.44
CA GLN A 433 -18.91 -7.36 5.42
C GLN A 433 -17.85 -6.26 5.25
N GLU A 434 -17.48 -5.89 4.01
CA GLU A 434 -16.51 -4.82 3.76
C GLU A 434 -16.96 -3.49 4.35
N ARG A 435 -18.23 -3.11 4.17
CA ARG A 435 -18.77 -1.87 4.73
C ARG A 435 -18.65 -1.83 6.25
N VAL A 436 -18.99 -2.93 6.92
CA VAL A 436 -18.85 -3.06 8.39
C VAL A 436 -17.37 -3.06 8.80
N ALA A 437 -16.54 -3.81 8.08
CA ALA A 437 -15.10 -3.94 8.35
C ALA A 437 -14.38 -2.59 8.27
N ARG A 438 -14.72 -1.73 7.29
CA ARG A 438 -14.16 -0.38 7.15
C ARG A 438 -14.39 0.48 8.39
N GLU A 439 -15.61 0.47 8.91
CA GLU A 439 -15.94 1.21 10.13
C GLU A 439 -15.20 0.66 11.35
N GLN A 440 -15.15 -0.66 11.49
CA GLN A 440 -14.50 -1.31 12.64
C GLN A 440 -12.97 -1.14 12.62
N VAL A 441 -12.31 -1.27 11.49
CA VAL A 441 -10.86 -1.03 11.37
C VAL A 441 -10.51 0.42 11.65
N ARG A 442 -11.30 1.37 11.14
CA ARG A 442 -11.13 2.79 11.45
C ARG A 442 -11.27 3.04 12.96
N ARG A 443 -12.33 2.54 13.58
CA ARG A 443 -12.56 2.67 15.02
C ARG A 443 -11.42 2.07 15.85
N TRP A 444 -10.91 0.90 15.43
CA TRP A 444 -9.77 0.25 16.07
C TRP A 444 -8.52 1.13 16.00
N GLY A 445 -8.18 1.62 14.81
CA GLY A 445 -7.04 2.50 14.60
C GLY A 445 -7.15 3.82 15.37
N ASP A 446 -8.29 4.53 15.21
CA ASP A 446 -8.53 5.81 15.87
C ASP A 446 -8.47 5.66 17.41
N SER A 447 -9.10 4.62 17.98
CA SER A 447 -9.08 4.36 19.43
C SER A 447 -7.67 4.01 19.95
N THR A 448 -6.87 3.31 19.16
CA THR A 448 -5.47 3.03 19.50
C THR A 448 -4.65 4.32 19.55
N MET A 449 -4.81 5.21 18.56
CA MET A 449 -4.05 6.46 18.51
C MET A 449 -4.56 7.49 19.53
N ASP A 450 -5.84 7.50 19.86
CA ASP A 450 -6.37 8.32 20.96
C ASP A 450 -5.74 7.90 22.30
N PHE A 451 -5.62 6.61 22.54
CA PHE A 451 -4.90 6.11 23.71
C PHE A 451 -3.41 6.47 23.65
N ALA A 452 -2.75 6.29 22.51
CA ALA A 452 -1.34 6.66 22.37
C ALA A 452 -1.11 8.15 22.66
N ARG A 453 -2.01 9.04 22.19
CA ARG A 453 -1.98 10.48 22.52
C ARG A 453 -2.15 10.72 24.01
N SER A 454 -3.06 10.02 24.66
CA SER A 454 -3.34 10.19 26.09
C SER A 454 -2.15 9.84 26.99
N VAL A 455 -1.25 8.97 26.52
CA VAL A 455 -0.03 8.54 27.24
C VAL A 455 1.25 9.17 26.70
N GLY A 456 1.17 10.07 25.70
CA GLY A 456 2.31 10.76 25.08
C GLY A 456 3.18 9.89 24.15
N ALA A 457 2.59 8.79 23.65
CA ALA A 457 3.28 7.80 22.81
C ALA A 457 2.94 7.88 21.32
N ASN A 458 2.08 8.82 20.88
CA ASN A 458 1.77 9.00 19.46
C ASN A 458 2.93 9.63 18.69
N VAL A 459 3.03 9.28 17.41
CA VAL A 459 3.92 9.91 16.42
C VAL A 459 3.09 10.25 15.19
N GLU A 460 3.15 11.52 14.76
CA GLU A 460 2.38 12.02 13.60
C GLU A 460 3.05 11.61 12.29
N TRP A 461 3.09 10.32 12.01
CA TRP A 461 3.60 9.75 10.76
C TRP A 461 2.74 8.56 10.34
N GLN A 462 2.40 8.51 9.05
CA GLN A 462 1.63 7.43 8.44
C GLN A 462 2.39 6.89 7.23
N TYR A 463 2.54 5.57 7.16
CA TYR A 463 3.22 4.94 6.04
C TYR A 463 2.28 4.82 4.84
N ILE A 464 2.56 5.56 3.78
CA ILE A 464 1.68 5.70 2.62
C ILE A 464 1.35 4.36 1.93
N ASN A 465 2.27 3.39 1.95
CA ASN A 465 2.02 2.07 1.35
C ASN A 465 1.05 1.20 2.17
N TYR A 466 0.72 1.60 3.41
CA TYR A 466 -0.24 0.93 4.27
C TYR A 466 -1.50 1.76 4.53
N ALA A 467 -1.47 3.02 4.12
CA ALA A 467 -2.56 3.95 4.40
C ALA A 467 -3.82 3.62 3.58
N TYR A 468 -4.97 3.74 4.23
CA TYR A 468 -6.27 3.61 3.58
C TYR A 468 -6.77 4.96 3.05
N ASP A 469 -7.79 4.95 2.21
CA ASP A 469 -8.30 6.07 1.43
C ASP A 469 -8.73 7.31 2.24
N TYR A 470 -9.08 7.14 3.51
CA TYR A 470 -9.46 8.24 4.42
C TYR A 470 -8.31 8.76 5.30
N GLN A 471 -7.11 8.21 5.17
CA GLN A 471 -5.92 8.70 5.86
C GLN A 471 -5.17 9.74 5.01
N ASP A 472 -4.37 10.58 5.65
CA ASP A 472 -3.58 11.62 4.97
C ASP A 472 -2.07 11.47 5.25
N PRO A 473 -1.44 10.45 4.63
CA PRO A 473 -0.03 10.20 4.86
C PRO A 473 0.88 11.32 4.34
N LEU A 474 0.53 12.01 3.26
CA LEU A 474 1.37 13.08 2.72
C LEU A 474 1.52 14.24 3.69
N THR A 475 0.43 14.69 4.32
CA THR A 475 0.49 15.75 5.35
C THR A 475 1.31 15.30 6.56
N SER A 476 1.28 14.00 6.91
CA SER A 476 2.06 13.44 8.01
C SER A 476 3.59 13.53 7.84
N TYR A 477 4.08 13.76 6.62
CA TYR A 477 5.50 13.93 6.32
C TYR A 477 6.08 15.27 6.82
N GLY A 478 5.21 16.20 7.21
CA GLY A 478 5.57 17.53 7.72
C GLY A 478 5.72 18.59 6.62
N GLU A 479 5.47 19.83 7.00
CA GLU A 479 5.34 20.97 6.09
C GLU A 479 6.49 21.12 5.08
N ALA A 480 7.73 20.95 5.53
CA ALA A 480 8.90 21.08 4.66
C ALA A 480 8.94 20.03 3.53
N ASN A 481 8.54 18.79 3.81
CA ASN A 481 8.49 17.73 2.81
C ASN A 481 7.27 17.87 1.91
N VAL A 482 6.12 18.26 2.46
CA VAL A 482 4.92 18.60 1.67
C VAL A 482 5.25 19.73 0.68
N ALA A 483 5.97 20.78 1.11
CA ALA A 483 6.40 21.87 0.24
C ALA A 483 7.32 21.40 -0.90
N LYS A 484 8.25 20.46 -0.64
CA LYS A 484 9.10 19.85 -1.69
C LYS A 484 8.26 19.10 -2.72
N ILE A 485 7.31 18.27 -2.26
CA ILE A 485 6.40 17.53 -3.12
C ILE A 485 5.58 18.50 -3.99
N GLN A 486 5.00 19.54 -3.38
CA GLN A 486 4.22 20.56 -4.07
C GLN A 486 5.05 21.33 -5.12
N THR A 487 6.28 21.71 -4.76
CA THR A 487 7.19 22.44 -5.66
C THR A 487 7.56 21.59 -6.87
N ALA A 488 7.90 20.31 -6.66
CA ALA A 488 8.20 19.39 -7.75
C ALA A 488 6.96 19.16 -8.63
N ALA A 489 5.77 18.93 -8.05
CA ALA A 489 4.54 18.75 -8.83
C ALA A 489 4.23 19.98 -9.69
N ASN A 490 4.33 21.21 -9.13
CA ASN A 490 4.09 22.44 -9.88
C ASN A 490 5.08 22.65 -11.03
N LYS A 491 6.33 22.19 -10.87
CA LYS A 491 7.37 22.32 -11.89
C LYS A 491 7.22 21.31 -13.01
N TYR A 492 6.95 20.04 -12.69
CA TYR A 492 6.94 18.93 -13.66
C TYR A 492 5.55 18.58 -14.19
N ASP A 493 4.50 19.02 -13.51
CA ASP A 493 3.09 18.94 -13.94
C ASP A 493 2.37 20.28 -13.73
N PRO A 494 2.78 21.36 -14.43
CA PRO A 494 2.26 22.71 -14.19
C PRO A 494 0.76 22.86 -14.47
N THR A 495 0.17 21.96 -15.22
CA THR A 495 -1.27 21.92 -15.52
C THR A 495 -2.06 21.03 -14.57
N GLY A 496 -1.40 20.33 -13.65
CA GLY A 496 -2.02 19.52 -12.62
C GLY A 496 -2.74 18.27 -13.19
N VAL A 497 -2.23 17.70 -14.27
CA VAL A 497 -2.79 16.49 -14.89
C VAL A 497 -2.85 15.33 -13.90
N PHE A 498 -1.74 15.11 -13.19
CA PHE A 498 -1.66 14.02 -12.20
C PHE A 498 -2.45 14.32 -10.93
N GLN A 499 -2.99 15.52 -10.76
CA GLN A 499 -3.92 15.87 -9.68
C GLN A 499 -5.39 15.73 -10.11
N THR A 500 -5.73 16.14 -11.35
CA THR A 500 -7.12 16.32 -11.79
C THR A 500 -7.58 15.26 -12.78
N ARG A 501 -6.69 14.82 -13.69
CA ARG A 501 -6.99 13.80 -14.72
C ARG A 501 -6.63 12.40 -14.28
N SER A 502 -5.67 12.27 -13.35
CA SER A 502 -5.36 11.02 -12.64
C SER A 502 -5.66 11.19 -11.15
N PRO A 503 -6.94 11.24 -10.75
CA PRO A 503 -7.33 11.65 -9.40
C PRO A 503 -7.16 10.54 -8.35
N ARG A 504 -6.78 9.35 -8.76
CA ARG A 504 -6.66 8.18 -7.88
C ARG A 504 -5.33 8.17 -7.12
N GLY A 505 -5.32 7.57 -5.92
CA GLY A 505 -4.18 7.58 -5.02
C GLY A 505 -4.14 8.82 -4.11
N PHE A 506 -3.09 8.95 -3.32
CA PHE A 506 -2.90 10.11 -2.43
C PHE A 506 -2.42 11.32 -3.24
N LYS A 507 -3.18 12.42 -3.18
CA LYS A 507 -2.95 13.64 -3.97
C LYS A 507 -2.61 14.83 -3.09
N ILE A 508 -1.81 15.75 -3.64
CA ILE A 508 -1.41 16.98 -2.98
C ILE A 508 -2.63 17.90 -2.89
N GLY A 509 -2.95 18.40 -1.68
CA GLY A 509 -4.07 19.33 -1.47
C GLY A 509 -5.45 18.69 -1.32
N ASN A 510 -5.61 17.42 -1.58
CA ASN A 510 -6.82 16.70 -1.21
C ASN A 510 -6.72 16.21 0.24
N ARG A 511 -7.10 17.07 1.17
CA ARG A 511 -7.39 16.63 2.53
C ARG A 511 -8.59 15.69 2.46
N SER A 512 -8.33 14.38 2.57
CA SER A 512 -9.34 13.33 2.73
C SER A 512 -10.61 13.52 1.88
N GLY A 513 -10.50 13.50 0.58
CA GLY A 513 -11.63 13.78 -0.31
C GLY A 513 -12.13 12.59 -1.11
N TYR A 514 -11.93 11.35 -0.69
CA TYR A 514 -12.70 10.24 -1.20
C TYR A 514 -13.89 10.01 -0.29
N SER A 515 -14.96 10.81 -0.48
CA SER A 515 -16.27 10.43 0.04
C SER A 515 -16.80 9.33 -0.86
N TRP A 516 -16.93 8.12 -0.35
CA TRP A 516 -17.81 7.10 -0.89
C TRP A 516 -19.29 7.53 -0.68
N GLY A 517 -19.60 8.77 -1.00
CA GLY A 517 -20.93 9.30 -1.06
C GLY A 517 -21.52 8.99 -2.43
N ASN A 518 -22.46 8.06 -2.44
CA ASN A 518 -23.28 7.62 -3.55
C ASN A 518 -22.72 6.44 -4.36
N VAL A 519 -22.64 5.27 -3.75
CA VAL A 519 -22.96 4.00 -4.39
C VAL A 519 -24.20 3.44 -3.69
#